data_b3a444cfb3fb014e58dc358e6d746cbb
#
_entry.id   b3a444cfb3fb014e58dc358e6d746cbb
#
_cell.length_a   1.000
_cell.length_b   1.000
_cell.length_c   1.000
_cell.angle_alpha   90.00
_cell.angle_beta   90.00
_cell.angle_gamma   90.00
#
_symmetry.space_group_name_H-M   'P 1'
#
loop_
_entity.id
_entity.type
_entity.pdbx_description
1 polymer ?
#
loop_
_entity_poly.entity_id
_entity_poly.type
_entity_poly.pdbx_seq_one_letter_code
_entity_poly.pdbx_strand_id
1 'polypeptide(L)'
;MFFDNNKILITGNGTFAQAMITQLLSYEEIKEVRVFSRNENKQWETSKRFNDRRLNMIIGDIRNYGALLSAIRGVDYVIHSGALKHVAVCERQPVEAIATNVIGSMNVMLASISTNVKKLVCLSTDKSANASTCYGATKYLMERLAIGPRPQGRSPPP
;
A
#
# COMPACT_ATOMS: atom_id res chain seq x y z
N MET A 1 -9.97 -21.23 -7.95
CA MET A 1 -9.59 -20.83 -6.57
C MET A 1 -9.54 -19.30 -6.47
N PHE A 2 -9.67 -18.66 -5.29
CA PHE A 2 -9.80 -17.19 -5.20
C PHE A 2 -8.61 -16.40 -5.77
N PHE A 3 -7.40 -16.97 -5.72
CA PHE A 3 -6.17 -16.30 -6.19
C PHE A 3 -5.65 -16.82 -7.54
N ASP A 4 -6.43 -17.58 -8.27
CA ASP A 4 -5.98 -18.24 -9.50
C ASP A 4 -5.50 -17.23 -10.55
N ASN A 5 -4.23 -17.35 -10.94
CA ASN A 5 -3.56 -16.51 -11.95
C ASN A 5 -3.58 -14.99 -11.64
N ASN A 6 -3.73 -14.58 -10.37
CA ASN A 6 -3.83 -13.18 -10.00
C ASN A 6 -2.47 -12.53 -9.68
N LYS A 7 -2.40 -11.23 -9.92
CA LYS A 7 -1.30 -10.35 -9.55
C LYS A 7 -1.69 -9.49 -8.34
N ILE A 8 -0.83 -9.46 -7.33
CA ILE A 8 -1.09 -8.76 -6.08
C ILE A 8 0.00 -7.73 -5.84
N LEU A 9 -0.38 -6.50 -5.52
CA LEU A 9 0.57 -5.47 -5.11
C LEU A 9 0.43 -5.19 -3.61
N ILE A 10 1.57 -5.17 -2.92
CA ILE A 10 1.69 -4.76 -1.52
C ILE A 10 2.43 -3.44 -1.48
N THR A 11 1.86 -2.38 -0.90
CA THR A 11 2.61 -1.16 -0.62
C THR A 11 3.25 -1.24 0.76
N GLY A 12 4.50 -0.81 0.86
CA GLY A 12 5.31 -0.98 2.06
C GLY A 12 6.05 -2.32 2.10
N ASN A 13 7.11 -2.38 2.92
CA ASN A 13 7.94 -3.57 3.12
C ASN A 13 8.26 -3.76 4.61
N GLY A 14 7.24 -3.58 5.47
CA GLY A 14 7.31 -3.78 6.92
C GLY A 14 7.05 -5.24 7.32
N THR A 15 6.97 -5.51 8.62
CA THR A 15 6.73 -6.85 9.18
C THR A 15 5.45 -7.48 8.63
N PHE A 16 4.37 -6.69 8.54
CA PHE A 16 3.11 -7.16 7.96
C PHE A 16 3.28 -7.56 6.49
N ALA A 17 3.95 -6.74 5.68
CA ALA A 17 4.20 -7.05 4.28
C ALA A 17 5.03 -8.33 4.11
N GLN A 18 6.04 -8.55 4.96
CA GLN A 18 6.85 -9.77 4.97
C GLN A 18 6.00 -11.03 5.26
N ALA A 19 5.10 -10.96 6.24
CA ALA A 19 4.17 -12.04 6.54
C ALA A 19 3.22 -12.31 5.37
N MET A 20 2.70 -11.25 4.74
CA MET A 20 1.84 -11.37 3.56
C MET A 20 2.58 -11.99 2.37
N ILE A 21 3.84 -11.60 2.11
CA ILE A 21 4.65 -12.20 1.05
C ILE A 21 4.81 -13.70 1.30
N THR A 22 5.16 -14.10 2.53
CA THR A 22 5.27 -15.52 2.90
C THR A 22 3.98 -16.28 2.60
N GLN A 23 2.86 -15.73 3.03
CA GLN A 23 1.54 -16.37 2.84
C GLN A 23 1.15 -16.43 1.36
N LEU A 24 1.34 -15.34 0.61
CA LEU A 24 0.96 -15.29 -0.80
C LEU A 24 1.82 -16.23 -1.66
N LEU A 25 3.12 -16.29 -1.43
CA LEU A 25 4.02 -17.16 -2.18
C LEU A 25 3.82 -18.66 -1.86
N SER A 26 3.14 -19.01 -0.76
CA SER A 26 2.75 -20.40 -0.48
C SER A 26 1.62 -20.93 -1.38
N TYR A 27 0.91 -20.05 -2.09
CA TYR A 27 -0.08 -20.43 -3.09
C TYR A 27 0.57 -20.49 -4.48
N GLU A 28 0.60 -21.66 -5.09
CA GLU A 28 1.23 -21.87 -6.42
C GLU A 28 0.50 -21.12 -7.55
N GLU A 29 -0.80 -20.91 -7.38
CA GLU A 29 -1.69 -20.27 -8.34
C GLU A 29 -1.47 -18.76 -8.48
N ILE A 30 -0.73 -18.12 -7.56
CA ILE A 30 -0.41 -16.70 -7.65
C ILE A 30 0.59 -16.47 -8.78
N LYS A 31 0.23 -15.58 -9.69
CA LYS A 31 1.06 -15.21 -10.84
C LYS A 31 2.22 -14.30 -10.48
N GLU A 32 1.97 -13.27 -9.68
CA GLU A 32 2.96 -12.23 -9.35
C GLU A 32 2.60 -11.55 -8.03
N VAL A 33 3.61 -11.33 -7.17
CA VAL A 33 3.53 -10.49 -5.99
C VAL A 33 4.46 -9.30 -6.19
N ARG A 34 3.91 -8.09 -6.32
CA ARG A 34 4.68 -6.84 -6.39
C ARG A 34 4.76 -6.20 -5.01
N VAL A 35 5.95 -5.72 -4.65
CA VAL A 35 6.17 -4.95 -3.41
C VAL A 35 6.68 -3.57 -3.77
N PHE A 36 5.87 -2.54 -3.49
CA PHE A 36 6.18 -1.14 -3.79
C PHE A 36 6.58 -0.41 -2.50
N SER A 37 7.84 -0.01 -2.38
CA SER A 37 8.34 0.66 -1.19
C SER A 37 9.58 1.51 -1.48
N ARG A 38 9.95 2.41 -0.55
CA ARG A 38 11.05 3.37 -0.74
C ARG A 38 12.44 2.80 -0.42
N ASN A 39 12.53 1.83 0.48
CA ASN A 39 13.79 1.37 1.04
C ASN A 39 14.43 0.28 0.17
N GLU A 40 15.44 0.65 -0.62
CA GLU A 40 16.19 -0.22 -1.51
C GLU A 40 16.84 -1.40 -0.76
N ASN A 41 17.57 -1.11 0.33
CA ASN A 41 18.27 -2.16 1.09
C ASN A 41 17.29 -3.23 1.58
N LYS A 42 16.17 -2.80 2.15
CA LYS A 42 15.15 -3.74 2.63
C LYS A 42 14.48 -4.53 1.49
N GLN A 43 14.34 -3.94 0.32
CA GLN A 43 13.85 -4.65 -0.86
C GLN A 43 14.86 -5.71 -1.31
N TRP A 44 16.13 -5.37 -1.37
CA TRP A 44 17.19 -6.30 -1.73
C TRP A 44 17.26 -7.49 -0.76
N GLU A 45 17.25 -7.23 0.55
CA GLU A 45 17.19 -8.27 1.59
C GLU A 45 15.96 -9.18 1.43
N THR A 46 14.79 -8.57 1.16
CA THR A 46 13.54 -9.32 0.94
C THR A 46 13.65 -10.20 -0.29
N SER A 47 14.16 -9.69 -1.40
CA SER A 47 14.31 -10.47 -2.64
C SER A 47 15.26 -11.67 -2.44
N LYS A 48 16.36 -11.47 -1.71
CA LYS A 48 17.30 -12.53 -1.37
C LYS A 48 16.70 -13.59 -0.45
N ARG A 49 15.93 -13.15 0.55
CA ARG A 49 15.29 -14.05 1.52
C ARG A 49 14.29 -15.00 0.87
N PHE A 50 13.43 -14.48 0.00
CA PHE A 50 12.37 -15.28 -0.63
C PHE A 50 12.85 -16.02 -1.87
N ASN A 51 13.74 -15.43 -2.65
CA ASN A 51 14.31 -15.99 -3.88
C ASN A 51 13.27 -16.64 -4.80
N ASP A 52 12.11 -16.00 -4.94
CA ASP A 52 10.99 -16.50 -5.74
C ASP A 52 10.82 -15.62 -7.00
N ARG A 53 10.77 -16.24 -8.17
CA ARG A 53 10.62 -15.53 -9.46
C ARG A 53 9.32 -14.74 -9.63
N ARG A 54 8.32 -15.06 -8.82
CA ARG A 54 7.02 -14.36 -8.81
C ARG A 54 7.06 -13.08 -7.98
N LEU A 55 8.10 -12.90 -7.14
CA LEU A 55 8.26 -11.71 -6.31
C LEU A 55 8.97 -10.61 -7.10
N ASN A 56 8.27 -9.50 -7.32
CA ASN A 56 8.77 -8.33 -8.02
C ASN A 56 8.88 -7.13 -7.06
N MET A 57 10.10 -6.69 -6.80
CA MET A 57 10.39 -5.56 -5.91
C MET A 57 10.48 -4.27 -6.71
N ILE A 58 9.66 -3.27 -6.38
CA ILE A 58 9.56 -2.00 -7.10
C ILE A 58 9.89 -0.86 -6.14
N ILE A 59 10.96 -0.12 -6.41
CA ILE A 59 11.32 1.07 -5.63
C ILE A 59 10.40 2.22 -6.02
N GLY A 60 9.76 2.84 -5.02
CA GLY A 60 8.92 4.00 -5.24
C GLY A 60 8.25 4.50 -3.97
N ASP A 61 7.68 5.69 -4.07
CA ASP A 61 6.99 6.38 -2.99
C ASP A 61 5.50 6.50 -3.33
N ILE A 62 4.62 6.12 -2.41
CA ILE A 62 3.16 6.24 -2.59
C ILE A 62 2.69 7.69 -2.77
N ARG A 63 3.51 8.66 -2.39
CA ARG A 63 3.26 10.10 -2.64
C ARG A 63 3.43 10.47 -4.12
N ASN A 64 4.18 9.67 -4.87
CA ASN A 64 4.34 9.84 -6.32
C ASN A 64 3.26 9.03 -7.05
N TYR A 65 2.19 9.71 -7.46
CA TYR A 65 1.05 9.09 -8.13
C TYR A 65 1.45 8.38 -9.45
N GLY A 66 2.30 8.99 -10.27
CA GLY A 66 2.72 8.42 -11.57
C GLY A 66 3.49 7.11 -11.42
N ALA A 67 4.46 7.07 -10.50
CA ALA A 67 5.22 5.86 -10.19
C ALA A 67 4.31 4.75 -9.64
N LEU A 68 3.39 5.11 -8.75
CA LEU A 68 2.43 4.20 -8.16
C LEU A 68 1.44 3.65 -9.21
N LEU A 69 0.90 4.51 -10.07
CA LEU A 69 0.00 4.12 -11.16
C LEU A 69 0.67 3.10 -12.09
N SER A 70 1.94 3.31 -12.41
CA SER A 70 2.73 2.37 -13.22
C SER A 70 2.90 1.02 -12.54
N ALA A 71 3.14 1.01 -11.22
CA ALA A 71 3.29 -0.22 -10.44
C ALA A 71 1.98 -1.02 -10.29
N ILE A 72 0.82 -0.32 -10.24
CA ILE A 72 -0.50 -0.93 -10.08
C ILE A 72 -1.07 -1.49 -11.40
N ARG A 73 -0.62 -1.02 -12.56
CA ARG A 73 -1.15 -1.48 -13.85
C ARG A 73 -1.14 -3.00 -13.98
N GLY A 74 -2.30 -3.57 -14.32
CA GLY A 74 -2.49 -5.01 -14.50
C GLY A 74 -2.45 -5.83 -13.21
N VAL A 75 -2.57 -5.17 -12.05
CA VAL A 75 -2.70 -5.81 -10.73
C VAL A 75 -4.19 -6.09 -10.46
N ASP A 76 -4.49 -7.25 -9.91
CA ASP A 76 -5.84 -7.65 -9.53
C ASP A 76 -6.23 -7.20 -8.13
N TYR A 77 -5.29 -7.28 -7.18
CA TYR A 77 -5.52 -6.97 -5.76
C TYR A 77 -4.42 -6.07 -5.21
N VAL A 78 -4.80 -5.10 -4.38
CA VAL A 78 -3.85 -4.22 -3.69
C VAL A 78 -4.00 -4.37 -2.18
N ILE A 79 -2.88 -4.58 -1.49
CA ILE A 79 -2.78 -4.57 -0.03
C ILE A 79 -1.96 -3.35 0.38
N HIS A 80 -2.64 -2.33 0.88
CA HIS A 80 -2.00 -1.08 1.27
C HIS A 80 -1.58 -1.12 2.74
N SER A 81 -0.28 -1.29 2.99
CA SER A 81 0.32 -1.26 4.34
C SER A 81 1.40 -0.19 4.52
N GLY A 82 1.70 0.57 3.47
CA GLY A 82 2.70 1.65 3.51
C GLY A 82 2.23 2.84 4.34
N ALA A 83 2.92 3.14 5.44
CA ALA A 83 2.61 4.27 6.32
C ALA A 83 3.81 4.68 7.17
N LEU A 84 3.84 5.91 7.65
CA LEU A 84 4.58 6.30 8.84
C LEU A 84 3.78 5.87 10.07
N LYS A 85 4.38 5.09 10.97
CA LYS A 85 3.68 4.43 12.08
C LYS A 85 4.20 4.74 13.48
N HIS A 86 5.38 5.36 13.58
CA HIS A 86 5.97 5.73 14.86
C HIS A 86 5.32 7.02 15.37
N VAL A 87 4.54 6.92 16.46
CA VAL A 87 3.77 8.04 17.03
C VAL A 87 4.66 9.25 17.25
N ALA A 88 5.76 9.11 17.98
CA ALA A 88 6.68 10.23 18.27
C ALA A 88 7.27 10.89 17.01
N VAL A 89 7.43 10.14 15.91
CA VAL A 89 7.90 10.71 14.64
C VAL A 89 6.77 11.49 13.98
N CYS A 90 5.55 10.95 13.96
CA CYS A 90 4.39 11.64 13.39
C CYS A 90 4.05 12.93 14.13
N GLU A 91 4.20 12.95 15.47
CA GLU A 91 4.02 14.18 16.26
C GLU A 91 5.04 15.26 15.91
N ARG A 92 6.30 14.89 15.71
CA ARG A 92 7.35 15.83 15.36
C ARG A 92 7.34 16.25 13.89
N GLN A 93 6.79 15.43 13.00
CA GLN A 93 6.75 15.64 11.55
C GLN A 93 5.33 15.41 11.00
N PRO A 94 4.33 16.20 11.44
CA PRO A 94 2.94 15.99 11.05
C PRO A 94 2.70 16.16 9.55
N VAL A 95 3.42 17.04 8.89
CA VAL A 95 3.33 17.24 7.43
C VAL A 95 3.72 15.97 6.67
N GLU A 96 4.82 15.31 7.07
CA GLU A 96 5.26 14.04 6.48
C GLU A 96 4.26 12.91 6.77
N ALA A 97 3.68 12.91 7.98
CA ALA A 97 2.65 11.94 8.35
C ALA A 97 1.39 12.12 7.48
N ILE A 98 0.92 13.34 7.28
CA ILE A 98 -0.22 13.65 6.41
C ILE A 98 0.11 13.29 4.95
N ALA A 99 1.26 13.74 4.44
CA ALA A 99 1.68 13.47 3.07
C ALA A 99 1.75 11.97 2.77
N THR A 100 2.24 11.17 3.71
CA THR A 100 2.37 9.72 3.53
C THR A 100 1.06 8.97 3.80
N ASN A 101 0.48 9.18 5.01
CA ASN A 101 -0.63 8.35 5.48
C ASN A 101 -1.99 8.76 4.90
N VAL A 102 -2.16 10.04 4.53
CA VAL A 102 -3.42 10.55 3.97
C VAL A 102 -3.30 10.69 2.46
N ILE A 103 -2.42 11.56 1.98
CA ILE A 103 -2.29 11.82 0.54
C ILE A 103 -1.75 10.60 -0.21
N GLY A 104 -0.72 9.94 0.32
CA GLY A 104 -0.18 8.69 -0.24
C GLY A 104 -1.24 7.58 -0.30
N SER A 105 -2.05 7.42 0.75
CA SER A 105 -3.16 6.45 0.74
C SER A 105 -4.25 6.83 -0.27
N MET A 106 -4.58 8.11 -0.39
CA MET A 106 -5.51 8.61 -1.42
C MET A 106 -4.99 8.28 -2.83
N ASN A 107 -3.70 8.46 -3.08
CA ASN A 107 -3.07 8.08 -4.35
C ASN A 107 -3.24 6.58 -4.65
N VAL A 108 -3.04 5.72 -3.64
CA VAL A 108 -3.25 4.26 -3.80
C VAL A 108 -4.70 3.96 -4.17
N MET A 109 -5.67 4.60 -3.52
CA MET A 109 -7.09 4.43 -3.81
C MET A 109 -7.43 4.90 -5.24
N LEU A 110 -6.99 6.10 -5.62
CA LEU A 110 -7.23 6.65 -6.95
C LEU A 110 -6.58 5.80 -8.05
N ALA A 111 -5.32 5.39 -7.88
CA ALA A 111 -4.63 4.53 -8.84
C ALA A 111 -5.33 3.16 -8.97
N SER A 112 -5.81 2.58 -7.85
CA SER A 112 -6.56 1.32 -7.85
C SER A 112 -7.88 1.45 -8.61
N ILE A 113 -8.60 2.57 -8.45
CA ILE A 113 -9.83 2.86 -9.21
C ILE A 113 -9.51 3.02 -10.70
N SER A 114 -8.50 3.82 -11.04
CA SER A 114 -8.13 4.12 -12.43
C SER A 114 -7.65 2.90 -13.22
N THR A 115 -7.16 1.86 -12.54
CA THR A 115 -6.66 0.62 -13.14
C THR A 115 -7.60 -0.57 -12.99
N ASN A 116 -8.83 -0.35 -12.50
CA ASN A 116 -9.85 -1.38 -12.28
C ASN A 116 -9.38 -2.53 -11.37
N VAL A 117 -8.62 -2.23 -10.32
CA VAL A 117 -8.26 -3.19 -9.28
C VAL A 117 -9.52 -3.81 -8.70
N LYS A 118 -9.58 -5.15 -8.65
CA LYS A 118 -10.76 -5.90 -8.18
C LYS A 118 -11.07 -5.62 -6.71
N LYS A 119 -10.01 -5.53 -5.86
CA LYS A 119 -10.16 -5.23 -4.44
C LYS A 119 -8.91 -4.54 -3.89
N LEU A 120 -9.13 -3.49 -3.10
CA LEU A 120 -8.12 -2.80 -2.31
C LEU A 120 -8.40 -3.04 -0.83
N VAL A 121 -7.40 -3.51 -0.08
CA VAL A 121 -7.43 -3.64 1.38
C VAL A 121 -6.44 -2.64 1.97
N CYS A 122 -6.89 -1.78 2.87
CA CYS A 122 -6.07 -0.81 3.58
C CYS A 122 -5.85 -1.25 5.03
N LEU A 123 -4.60 -1.41 5.43
CA LEU A 123 -4.25 -1.74 6.81
C LEU A 123 -4.42 -0.51 7.71
N SER A 124 -5.20 -0.63 8.76
CA SER A 124 -5.39 0.41 9.76
C SER A 124 -4.76 0.09 11.13
N THR A 125 -5.19 0.74 12.19
CA THR A 125 -4.63 0.65 13.54
C THR A 125 -5.74 0.88 14.58
N ASP A 126 -5.58 0.31 15.77
CA ASP A 126 -6.40 0.58 16.95
C ASP A 126 -6.41 2.06 17.35
N LYS A 127 -5.33 2.79 17.06
CA LYS A 127 -5.17 4.22 17.37
C LYS A 127 -6.05 5.15 16.56
N SER A 128 -6.70 4.64 15.51
CA SER A 128 -7.69 5.40 14.72
C SER A 128 -9.04 5.51 15.42
N ALA A 129 -9.39 4.56 16.28
CA ALA A 129 -10.67 4.52 16.99
C ALA A 129 -10.84 5.69 17.97
N ASN A 130 -9.75 6.15 18.60
CA ASN A 130 -9.69 7.38 19.38
C ASN A 130 -8.44 8.17 18.95
N ALA A 131 -8.61 8.98 17.92
CA ALA A 131 -7.52 9.63 17.18
C ALA A 131 -6.87 10.79 17.98
N SER A 132 -6.36 10.52 19.17
CA SER A 132 -5.70 11.49 20.07
C SER A 132 -4.26 11.82 19.64
N THR A 133 -3.69 11.09 18.66
CA THR A 133 -2.34 11.30 18.14
C THR A 133 -2.37 11.64 16.66
N CYS A 134 -1.34 12.34 16.16
CA CYS A 134 -1.17 12.62 14.73
C CYS A 134 -1.22 11.33 13.90
N TYR A 135 -0.53 10.27 14.35
CA TYR A 135 -0.60 8.96 13.69
C TYR A 135 -2.04 8.42 13.64
N GLY A 136 -2.74 8.39 14.77
CA GLY A 136 -4.14 7.93 14.86
C GLY A 136 -5.06 8.74 13.95
N ALA A 137 -4.94 10.09 14.00
CA ALA A 137 -5.73 10.99 13.16
C ALA A 137 -5.50 10.76 11.66
N THR A 138 -4.25 10.60 11.23
CA THR A 138 -3.93 10.32 9.81
C THR A 138 -4.49 8.96 9.36
N LYS A 139 -4.48 7.94 10.21
CA LYS A 139 -5.05 6.63 9.90
C LYS A 139 -6.58 6.66 9.89
N TYR A 140 -7.20 7.40 10.79
CA TYR A 140 -8.65 7.64 10.76
C TYR A 140 -9.08 8.32 9.45
N LEU A 141 -8.37 9.35 9.00
CA LEU A 141 -8.65 10.00 7.71
C LEU A 141 -8.49 9.02 6.53
N MET A 142 -7.47 8.18 6.55
CA MET A 142 -7.31 7.12 5.54
C MET A 142 -8.53 6.17 5.52
N GLU A 143 -9.04 5.74 6.69
CA GLU A 143 -10.25 4.91 6.78
C GLU A 143 -11.46 5.61 6.18
N ARG A 144 -11.64 6.90 6.49
CA ARG A 144 -12.75 7.69 5.94
C ARG A 144 -12.68 7.81 4.42
N LEU A 145 -11.48 7.96 3.86
CA LEU A 145 -11.25 7.96 2.42
C LEU A 145 -11.56 6.59 1.79
N ALA A 146 -11.22 5.50 2.47
CA ALA A 146 -11.46 4.15 1.97
C ALA A 146 -12.94 3.74 1.96
N ILE A 147 -13.73 4.23 2.94
CA ILE A 147 -15.14 3.90 3.13
C ILE A 147 -16.06 4.93 2.45
N GLY A 148 -15.58 6.16 2.24
CA GLY A 148 -16.35 7.26 1.68
C GLY A 148 -16.90 6.99 0.29
N PRO A 149 -17.89 7.78 -0.18
CA PRO A 149 -18.42 7.63 -1.52
C PRO A 149 -17.30 7.79 -2.54
N ARG A 150 -17.20 6.83 -3.47
CA ARG A 150 -16.22 6.91 -4.57
C ARG A 150 -16.45 8.21 -5.33
N PRO A 151 -15.41 9.03 -5.59
CA PRO A 151 -15.55 10.20 -6.44
C PRO A 151 -16.02 9.74 -7.82
N GLN A 152 -17.29 9.98 -8.12
CA GLN A 152 -17.79 9.75 -9.47
C GLN A 152 -17.16 10.82 -10.39
N GLY A 153 -16.34 10.37 -11.35
CA GLY A 153 -15.99 11.17 -12.51
C GLY A 153 -14.92 12.27 -12.32
N ARG A 154 -14.04 12.21 -11.33
CA ARG A 154 -12.88 13.12 -11.30
C ARG A 154 -11.69 12.49 -12.03
N SER A 155 -11.23 13.20 -13.06
CA SER A 155 -9.93 12.95 -13.67
C SER A 155 -8.84 13.00 -12.60
N PRO A 156 -7.76 12.20 -12.72
CA PRO A 156 -6.63 12.28 -11.80
C PRO A 156 -6.08 13.71 -11.78
N PRO A 157 -5.54 14.17 -10.65
CA PRO A 157 -4.88 15.47 -10.58
C PRO A 157 -3.75 15.57 -11.60
N PRO A 158 -3.48 16.77 -12.12
CA PRO A 158 -2.42 17.02 -13.10
C PRO A 158 -1.03 16.67 -12.58
#